data_05a6b3a99bad3baf86315e4af5f39631
#
_entry.id   05a6b3a99bad3baf86315e4af5f39631
#
_cell.length_a   1.000
_cell.length_b   1.000
_cell.length_c   1.000
_cell.angle_alpha   90.00
_cell.angle_beta   90.00
_cell.angle_gamma   90.00
#
_symmetry.space_group_name_H-M   'P 1'
#
loop_
_entity.id
_entity.type
_entity.pdbx_description
1 polymer ?
#
loop_
_entity_poly.entity_id
_entity_poly.type
_entity_poly.pdbx_seq_one_letter_code
_entity_poly.pdbx_strand_id
1 'polypeptide(L)'
;MLDTEAFREFKQGLTLLRDEYALKALPHMRRALELDKNNPYYMSYLGVVLARSEQKWGEAERLCDAAVRIKRNQAQLYLNLADVYKEAGRTEEAIEALQAGLKYARRDVRLTIALNRLIPRRTPVFSFLSRRNPFNRSLGRLRHRALQAFGQA
;
A
#
# COMPACT_ATOMS: atom_id res chain seq x y z
N MET A 1 22.86 5.29 -18.12
CA MET A 1 22.55 4.78 -16.77
C MET A 1 23.11 3.39 -16.70
N LEU A 2 24.16 3.16 -15.91
CA LEU A 2 24.82 1.86 -15.83
C LEU A 2 23.84 0.85 -15.23
N ASP A 3 23.56 -0.22 -15.97
CA ASP A 3 22.67 -1.31 -15.56
C ASP A 3 23.44 -2.17 -14.55
N THR A 4 23.44 -1.74 -13.28
CA THR A 4 24.16 -2.42 -12.21
C THR A 4 23.61 -3.82 -11.96
N GLU A 5 24.43 -4.73 -11.44
CA GLU A 5 23.99 -6.08 -11.06
C GLU A 5 22.77 -6.00 -10.11
N ALA A 6 22.81 -5.11 -9.11
CA ALA A 6 21.70 -4.88 -8.19
C ALA A 6 20.38 -4.53 -8.92
N PHE A 7 20.46 -3.66 -9.93
CA PHE A 7 19.28 -3.25 -10.68
C PHE A 7 18.76 -4.36 -11.59
N ARG A 8 19.64 -5.18 -12.19
CA ARG A 8 19.22 -6.36 -12.98
C ARG A 8 18.48 -7.37 -12.12
N GLU A 9 19.03 -7.70 -10.95
CA GLU A 9 18.40 -8.59 -9.99
C GLU A 9 17.04 -8.04 -9.55
N PHE A 10 16.96 -6.77 -9.22
CA PHE A 10 15.72 -6.11 -8.86
C PHE A 10 14.68 -6.18 -9.99
N LYS A 11 15.04 -5.88 -11.23
CA LYS A 11 14.14 -5.99 -12.39
C LYS A 11 13.59 -7.41 -12.56
N GLN A 12 14.45 -8.41 -12.43
CA GLN A 12 14.03 -9.80 -12.53
C GLN A 12 13.07 -10.19 -11.42
N GLY A 13 13.37 -9.79 -10.18
CA GLY A 13 12.48 -9.97 -9.04
C GLY A 13 11.12 -9.28 -9.24
N LEU A 14 11.10 -8.04 -9.76
CA LEU A 14 9.86 -7.34 -10.08
C LEU A 14 9.01 -8.06 -11.13
N THR A 15 9.65 -8.58 -12.17
CA THR A 15 8.94 -9.34 -13.22
C THR A 15 8.28 -10.58 -12.61
N LEU A 16 9.02 -11.36 -11.85
CA LEU A 16 8.52 -12.55 -11.18
C LEU A 16 7.40 -12.22 -10.18
N LEU A 17 7.53 -11.12 -9.42
CA LEU A 17 6.50 -10.69 -8.48
C LEU A 17 5.20 -10.27 -9.18
N ARG A 18 5.31 -9.58 -10.31
CA ARG A 18 4.15 -9.20 -11.13
C ARG A 18 3.44 -10.42 -11.71
N ASP A 19 4.19 -11.44 -12.07
CA ASP A 19 3.68 -12.70 -12.62
C ASP A 19 3.25 -13.68 -11.50
N GLU A 20 3.12 -13.18 -10.26
CA GLU A 20 2.68 -13.90 -9.04
C GLU A 20 3.63 -15.00 -8.55
N TYR A 21 4.87 -15.04 -9.05
CA TYR A 21 5.90 -15.98 -8.61
C TYR A 21 6.73 -15.44 -7.42
N ALA A 22 6.07 -15.05 -6.32
CA ALA A 22 6.73 -14.42 -5.18
C ALA A 22 7.89 -15.25 -4.62
N LEU A 23 7.74 -16.57 -4.53
CA LEU A 23 8.80 -17.47 -4.04
C LEU A 23 10.03 -17.44 -4.95
N LYS A 24 9.84 -17.35 -6.28
CA LYS A 24 10.94 -17.24 -7.24
C LYS A 24 11.56 -15.84 -7.25
N ALA A 25 10.78 -14.80 -6.93
CA ALA A 25 11.28 -13.43 -6.83
C ALA A 25 12.21 -13.23 -5.61
N LEU A 26 12.06 -14.03 -4.56
CA LEU A 26 12.75 -13.86 -3.29
C LEU A 26 14.29 -13.82 -3.39
N PRO A 27 14.98 -14.79 -4.05
CA PRO A 27 16.43 -14.75 -4.18
C PRO A 27 16.93 -13.51 -4.93
N HIS A 28 16.20 -13.08 -5.96
CA HIS A 28 16.54 -11.88 -6.73
C HIS A 28 16.41 -10.60 -5.90
N MET A 29 15.33 -10.47 -5.13
CA MET A 29 15.15 -9.31 -4.25
C MET A 29 16.18 -9.27 -3.11
N ARG A 30 16.52 -10.42 -2.53
CA ARG A 30 17.60 -10.53 -1.53
C ARG A 30 18.93 -10.11 -2.12
N ARG A 31 19.28 -10.62 -3.31
CA ARG A 31 20.53 -10.29 -3.99
C ARG A 31 20.63 -8.81 -4.34
N ALA A 32 19.55 -8.21 -4.83
CA ALA A 32 19.51 -6.77 -5.09
C ALA A 32 19.79 -5.95 -3.83
N LEU A 33 19.18 -6.31 -2.69
CA LEU A 33 19.38 -5.62 -1.42
C LEU A 33 20.78 -5.87 -0.83
N GLU A 34 21.36 -7.05 -1.00
CA GLU A 34 22.76 -7.34 -0.60
C GLU A 34 23.75 -6.43 -1.31
N LEU A 35 23.53 -6.18 -2.61
CA LEU A 35 24.39 -5.34 -3.45
C LEU A 35 24.20 -3.84 -3.18
N ASP A 36 23.01 -3.41 -2.78
CA ASP A 36 22.71 -2.01 -2.42
C ASP A 36 21.80 -1.98 -1.18
N LYS A 37 22.42 -2.11 -0.01
CA LYS A 37 21.75 -2.31 1.29
C LYS A 37 20.84 -1.15 1.73
N ASN A 38 21.10 0.06 1.23
CA ASN A 38 20.37 1.26 1.64
C ASN A 38 19.32 1.71 0.61
N ASN A 39 19.04 0.90 -0.39
CA ASN A 39 18.05 1.23 -1.42
C ASN A 39 16.62 1.01 -0.90
N PRO A 40 15.84 2.08 -0.69
CA PRO A 40 14.51 1.95 -0.12
C PRO A 40 13.53 1.16 -1.01
N TYR A 41 13.75 1.16 -2.32
CA TYR A 41 12.92 0.37 -3.22
C TYR A 41 13.19 -1.13 -3.05
N TYR A 42 14.47 -1.52 -2.98
CA TYR A 42 14.84 -2.92 -2.79
C TYR A 42 14.36 -3.45 -1.45
N MET A 43 14.48 -2.64 -0.39
CA MET A 43 13.95 -2.98 0.94
C MET A 43 12.44 -3.19 0.90
N SER A 44 11.68 -2.25 0.36
CA SER A 44 10.22 -2.32 0.39
C SER A 44 9.66 -3.44 -0.49
N TYR A 45 10.26 -3.70 -1.64
CA TYR A 45 9.84 -4.81 -2.50
C TYR A 45 10.24 -6.18 -1.93
N LEU A 46 11.38 -6.29 -1.26
CA LEU A 46 11.71 -7.50 -0.50
C LEU A 46 10.68 -7.74 0.61
N GLY A 47 10.22 -6.69 1.30
CA GLY A 47 9.12 -6.78 2.26
C GLY A 47 7.85 -7.38 1.65
N VAL A 48 7.41 -6.89 0.49
CA VAL A 48 6.24 -7.44 -0.21
C VAL A 48 6.45 -8.91 -0.59
N VAL A 49 7.63 -9.25 -1.10
CA VAL A 49 7.96 -10.62 -1.48
C VAL A 49 7.95 -11.55 -0.27
N LEU A 50 8.55 -11.16 0.86
CA LEU A 50 8.54 -11.94 2.12
C LEU A 50 7.12 -12.16 2.65
N ALA A 51 6.27 -11.14 2.58
CA ALA A 51 4.88 -11.25 2.97
C ALA A 51 4.14 -12.30 2.14
N ARG A 52 4.31 -12.28 0.81
CA ARG A 52 3.59 -13.17 -0.11
C ARG A 52 4.17 -14.57 -0.20
N SER A 53 5.49 -14.75 -0.05
CA SER A 53 6.15 -16.04 -0.22
C SER A 53 6.29 -16.83 1.06
N GLU A 54 6.61 -16.16 2.17
CA GLU A 54 6.99 -16.80 3.44
C GLU A 54 6.10 -16.39 4.62
N GLN A 55 5.13 -15.47 4.41
CA GLN A 55 4.25 -14.93 5.47
C GLN A 55 5.03 -14.34 6.67
N LYS A 56 6.23 -13.81 6.40
CA LYS A 56 7.10 -13.19 7.42
C LYS A 56 6.69 -11.74 7.67
N TRP A 57 5.47 -11.54 8.20
CA TRP A 57 4.84 -10.24 8.39
C TRP A 57 5.71 -9.23 9.12
N GLY A 58 6.31 -9.62 10.23
CA GLY A 58 7.12 -8.72 11.05
C GLY A 58 8.44 -8.29 10.38
N GLU A 59 9.07 -9.14 9.58
CA GLU A 59 10.26 -8.78 8.80
C GLU A 59 9.87 -7.88 7.62
N ALA A 60 8.79 -8.23 6.93
CA ALA A 60 8.26 -7.47 5.82
C ALA A 60 7.88 -6.04 6.22
N GLU A 61 7.18 -5.89 7.35
CA GLU A 61 6.82 -4.59 7.92
C GLU A 61 8.05 -3.75 8.25
N ARG A 62 9.03 -4.32 8.98
CA ARG A 62 10.28 -3.60 9.31
C ARG A 62 11.02 -3.08 8.09
N LEU A 63 11.11 -3.88 7.02
CA LEU A 63 11.77 -3.46 5.78
C LEU A 63 11.01 -2.34 5.08
N CYS A 64 9.69 -2.42 5.00
CA CYS A 64 8.87 -1.37 4.39
C CYS A 64 8.89 -0.08 5.21
N ASP A 65 8.81 -0.15 6.53
CA ASP A 65 8.92 1.01 7.41
C ASP A 65 10.27 1.70 7.30
N ALA A 66 11.36 0.93 7.30
CA ALA A 66 12.70 1.47 7.10
C ALA A 66 12.81 2.19 5.74
N ALA A 67 12.28 1.59 4.68
CA ALA A 67 12.25 2.19 3.35
C ALA A 67 11.50 3.54 3.33
N VAL A 68 10.32 3.60 3.96
CA VAL A 68 9.51 4.83 4.08
C VAL A 68 10.29 5.91 4.85
N ARG A 69 11.00 5.55 5.93
CA ARG A 69 11.80 6.51 6.72
C ARG A 69 12.95 7.12 5.90
N ILE A 70 13.58 6.33 5.02
CA ILE A 70 14.66 6.80 4.13
C ILE A 70 14.12 7.78 3.09
N LYS A 71 12.94 7.50 2.49
CA LYS A 71 12.44 8.29 1.37
C LYS A 71 10.92 8.55 1.44
N ARG A 72 10.52 9.43 2.35
CA ARG A 72 9.12 9.70 2.70
C ARG A 72 8.23 10.23 1.57
N ASN A 73 8.80 10.82 0.54
CA ASN A 73 8.04 11.42 -0.56
C ASN A 73 7.75 10.46 -1.73
N GLN A 74 7.96 9.17 -1.54
CA GLN A 74 7.77 8.15 -2.58
C GLN A 74 6.51 7.32 -2.30
N ALA A 75 5.48 7.56 -3.10
CA ALA A 75 4.19 6.87 -2.98
C ALA A 75 4.31 5.33 -3.05
N GLN A 76 5.23 4.82 -3.87
CA GLN A 76 5.40 3.38 -4.04
C GLN A 76 5.76 2.66 -2.74
N LEU A 77 6.52 3.31 -1.85
CA LEU A 77 6.92 2.71 -0.57
C LEU A 77 5.71 2.51 0.36
N TYR A 78 4.79 3.47 0.38
CA TYR A 78 3.53 3.35 1.14
C TYR A 78 2.57 2.34 0.51
N LEU A 79 2.53 2.23 -0.82
CA LEU A 79 1.77 1.20 -1.51
C LEU A 79 2.27 -0.19 -1.13
N ASN A 80 3.59 -0.39 -1.10
CA ASN A 80 4.20 -1.65 -0.71
C ASN A 80 3.94 -1.98 0.76
N LEU A 81 4.04 -0.99 1.67
CA LEU A 81 3.71 -1.16 3.08
C LEU A 81 2.23 -1.54 3.28
N ALA A 82 1.33 -0.84 2.60
CA ALA A 82 -0.09 -1.18 2.63
C ALA A 82 -0.38 -2.58 2.07
N ASP A 83 0.36 -3.01 1.05
CA ASP A 83 0.26 -4.36 0.50
C ASP A 83 0.69 -5.42 1.54
N VAL A 84 1.78 -5.19 2.27
CA VAL A 84 2.21 -6.07 3.38
C VAL A 84 1.12 -6.19 4.44
N TYR A 85 0.53 -5.07 4.87
CA TYR A 85 -0.57 -5.11 5.85
C TYR A 85 -1.80 -5.83 5.32
N LYS A 86 -2.16 -5.65 4.05
CA LYS A 86 -3.28 -6.38 3.41
C LYS A 86 -3.05 -7.89 3.39
N GLU A 87 -1.86 -8.32 3.00
CA GLU A 87 -1.50 -9.75 3.00
C GLU A 87 -1.57 -10.36 4.41
N ALA A 88 -1.27 -9.55 5.44
CA ALA A 88 -1.41 -9.93 6.84
C ALA A 88 -2.84 -9.84 7.39
N GLY A 89 -3.83 -9.41 6.58
CA GLY A 89 -5.22 -9.20 7.02
C GLY A 89 -5.44 -7.94 7.85
N ARG A 90 -4.43 -7.07 7.97
CA ARG A 90 -4.41 -5.85 8.80
C ARG A 90 -4.87 -4.64 7.98
N THR A 91 -6.19 -4.59 7.69
CA THR A 91 -6.76 -3.59 6.77
C THR A 91 -6.69 -2.17 7.31
N GLU A 92 -6.84 -1.98 8.62
CA GLU A 92 -6.80 -0.66 9.25
C GLU A 92 -5.42 -0.03 9.12
N GLU A 93 -4.36 -0.78 9.40
CA GLU A 93 -2.99 -0.31 9.25
C GLU A 93 -2.62 -0.08 7.77
N ALA A 94 -3.19 -0.85 6.84
CA ALA A 94 -3.04 -0.57 5.42
C ALA A 94 -3.66 0.78 5.04
N ILE A 95 -4.81 1.13 5.61
CA ILE A 95 -5.46 2.43 5.41
C ILE A 95 -4.60 3.55 5.99
N GLU A 96 -4.07 3.39 7.20
CA GLU A 96 -3.18 4.38 7.84
C GLU A 96 -1.90 4.61 7.02
N ALA A 97 -1.27 3.55 6.52
CA ALA A 97 -0.10 3.65 5.65
C ALA A 97 -0.40 4.45 4.38
N LEU A 98 -1.54 4.21 3.72
CA LEU A 98 -1.95 4.96 2.53
C LEU A 98 -2.27 6.43 2.84
N GLN A 99 -2.90 6.71 3.97
CA GLN A 99 -3.18 8.08 4.44
C GLN A 99 -1.87 8.83 4.73
N ALA A 100 -0.90 8.18 5.39
CA ALA A 100 0.44 8.73 5.58
C ALA A 100 1.12 9.03 4.24
N GLY A 101 1.02 8.11 3.27
CA GLY A 101 1.52 8.33 1.91
C GLY A 101 0.91 9.55 1.24
N LEU A 102 -0.40 9.76 1.35
CA LEU A 102 -1.08 10.95 0.82
C LEU A 102 -0.62 12.26 1.49
N LYS A 103 -0.21 12.21 2.74
CA LYS A 103 0.35 13.37 3.45
C LYS A 103 1.69 13.81 2.88
N TYR A 104 2.56 12.87 2.49
CA TYR A 104 3.92 13.14 2.03
C TYR A 104 4.08 13.13 0.50
N ALA A 105 3.29 12.33 -0.23
CA ALA A 105 3.28 12.22 -1.68
C ALA A 105 1.91 12.63 -2.27
N ARG A 106 1.46 13.85 -1.96
CA ARG A 106 0.10 14.38 -2.16
C ARG A 106 -0.47 14.29 -3.59
N ARG A 107 0.38 14.21 -4.61
CA ARG A 107 -0.04 14.22 -6.03
C ARG A 107 -0.14 12.84 -6.65
N ASP A 108 0.16 11.78 -5.91
CA ASP A 108 0.13 10.43 -6.47
C ASP A 108 -1.29 9.82 -6.37
N VAL A 109 -1.95 9.76 -7.53
CA VAL A 109 -3.31 9.26 -7.65
C VAL A 109 -3.43 7.77 -7.26
N ARG A 110 -2.34 7.00 -7.35
CA ARG A 110 -2.33 5.57 -7.01
C ARG A 110 -2.66 5.34 -5.53
N LEU A 111 -2.17 6.20 -4.64
CA LEU A 111 -2.50 6.15 -3.20
C LEU A 111 -4.00 6.37 -2.97
N THR A 112 -4.60 7.35 -3.65
CA THR A 112 -6.05 7.61 -3.54
C THR A 112 -6.87 6.43 -4.07
N ILE A 113 -6.45 5.83 -5.19
CA ILE A 113 -7.11 4.65 -5.74
C ILE A 113 -7.00 3.47 -4.78
N ALA A 114 -5.81 3.21 -4.24
CA ALA A 114 -5.58 2.12 -3.29
C ALA A 114 -6.42 2.31 -2.01
N LEU A 115 -6.42 3.51 -1.45
CA LEU A 115 -7.22 3.86 -0.26
C LEU A 115 -8.73 3.65 -0.52
N ASN A 116 -9.24 4.12 -1.64
CA ASN A 116 -10.67 3.97 -1.98
C ASN A 116 -11.09 2.51 -2.20
N ARG A 117 -10.15 1.61 -2.50
CA ARG A 117 -10.41 0.17 -2.62
C ARG A 117 -10.54 -0.50 -1.25
N LEU A 118 -9.81 -0.01 -0.25
CA LEU A 118 -9.82 -0.57 1.10
C LEU A 118 -10.97 -0.04 1.96
N ILE A 119 -11.36 1.22 1.75
CA ILE A 119 -12.48 1.80 2.51
C ILE A 119 -13.79 1.14 2.05
N PRO A 120 -14.53 0.49 2.96
CA PRO A 120 -15.79 -0.14 2.61
C PRO A 120 -16.75 0.90 2.03
N ARG A 121 -17.34 0.60 0.89
CA ARG A 121 -18.35 1.46 0.28
C ARG A 121 -19.54 1.57 1.22
N ARG A 122 -19.81 2.78 1.70
CA ARG A 122 -20.98 3.04 2.54
C ARG A 122 -22.25 2.56 1.87
N THR A 123 -23.08 1.83 2.61
CA THR A 123 -24.40 1.44 2.14
C THR A 123 -25.24 2.70 1.86
N PRO A 124 -26.02 2.75 0.78
CA PRO A 124 -26.97 3.85 0.53
C PRO A 124 -27.90 4.01 1.75
N VAL A 125 -28.31 5.23 2.07
CA VAL A 125 -29.26 5.48 3.16
C VAL A 125 -30.57 4.74 2.89
N PHE A 126 -30.99 4.71 1.63
CA PHE A 126 -32.10 3.92 1.17
C PHE A 126 -31.61 2.83 0.19
N SER A 127 -31.72 1.58 0.59
CA SER A 127 -31.25 0.43 -0.21
C SER A 127 -32.04 0.23 -1.51
N PHE A 128 -33.29 0.68 -1.55
CA PHE A 128 -34.18 0.59 -2.70
C PHE A 128 -34.01 1.73 -3.73
N LEU A 129 -33.24 2.78 -3.40
CA LEU A 129 -32.95 3.88 -4.31
C LEU A 129 -31.53 3.76 -4.86
N SER A 130 -31.36 4.02 -6.17
CA SER A 130 -30.03 4.09 -6.78
C SER A 130 -29.11 5.05 -6.03
N ARG A 131 -27.83 4.71 -5.92
CA ARG A 131 -26.80 5.59 -5.34
C ARG A 131 -26.67 6.94 -6.04
N ARG A 132 -27.06 7.03 -7.33
CA ARG A 132 -27.08 8.27 -8.11
C ARG A 132 -28.28 9.17 -7.78
N ASN A 133 -29.29 8.64 -7.08
CA ASN A 133 -30.46 9.40 -6.69
C ASN A 133 -30.05 10.58 -5.79
N PRO A 134 -30.53 11.84 -6.08
CA PRO A 134 -30.17 13.03 -5.33
C PRO A 134 -30.52 12.95 -3.82
N PHE A 135 -31.59 12.25 -3.45
CA PHE A 135 -31.94 12.01 -2.06
C PHE A 135 -30.87 11.19 -1.31
N ASN A 136 -30.40 10.08 -1.88
CA ASN A 136 -29.31 9.29 -1.28
C ASN A 136 -28.01 10.08 -1.18
N ARG A 137 -27.72 10.98 -2.14
CA ARG A 137 -26.54 11.84 -2.11
C ARG A 137 -26.63 12.92 -1.03
N SER A 138 -27.80 13.53 -0.87
CA SER A 138 -28.01 14.62 0.12
C SER A 138 -28.02 14.08 1.54
N LEU A 139 -28.77 13.01 1.79
CA LEU A 139 -28.84 12.36 3.11
C LEU A 139 -27.53 11.67 3.50
N GLY A 140 -26.80 11.10 2.54
CA GLY A 140 -25.48 10.55 2.78
C GLY A 140 -24.47 11.62 3.26
N ARG A 141 -24.56 12.84 2.71
CA ARG A 141 -23.75 14.00 3.18
C ARG A 141 -24.15 14.47 4.57
N LEU A 142 -25.44 14.54 4.86
CA LEU A 142 -25.95 14.92 6.18
C LEU A 142 -25.53 13.92 7.26
N ARG A 143 -25.70 12.61 7.00
CA ARG A 143 -25.24 11.55 7.89
C ARG A 143 -23.73 11.63 8.14
N HIS A 144 -22.95 11.96 7.12
CA HIS A 144 -21.51 12.12 7.27
C HIS A 144 -21.14 13.28 8.19
N ARG A 145 -21.79 14.45 8.01
CA ARG A 145 -21.58 15.62 8.88
C ARG A 145 -21.99 15.34 10.32
N ALA A 146 -23.12 14.66 10.52
CA ALA A 146 -23.56 14.28 11.86
C ALA A 146 -22.57 13.34 12.56
N LEU A 147 -22.10 12.30 11.87
CA LEU A 147 -21.12 11.36 12.44
C LEU A 147 -19.76 12.01 12.72
N GLN A 148 -19.33 12.99 11.93
CA GLN A 148 -18.12 13.77 12.23
C GLN A 148 -18.30 14.69 13.44
N ALA A 149 -19.47 15.26 13.63
CA ALA A 149 -19.77 16.11 14.80
C ALA A 149 -19.83 15.30 16.12
N PHE A 150 -20.35 14.08 16.08
CA PHE A 150 -20.43 13.19 17.25
C PHE A 150 -19.16 12.38 17.53
N GLY A 151 -18.25 12.23 16.56
CA GLY A 151 -16.99 11.51 16.73
C GLY A 151 -15.83 12.38 17.23
N GLN A 152 -16.06 13.66 17.54
CA GLN A 152 -15.10 14.60 18.11
C GLN A 152 -15.44 15.01 19.56
N ALA A 153 -16.35 14.30 20.20
CA ALA A 153 -16.71 14.51 21.60
C ALA A 153 -16.09 13.44 22.50
#